data_6dc08af3df3fe5beb9268ed63f89e271
#
_entry.id   6dc08af3df3fe5beb9268ed63f89e271
#
_cell.length_a   1.000
_cell.length_b   1.000
_cell.length_c   1.000
_cell.angle_alpha   90.00
_cell.angle_beta   90.00
_cell.angle_gamma   90.00
#
_symmetry.space_group_name_H-M   'P 1'
#
loop_
_entity.id
_entity.type
_entity.pdbx_description
1 polymer ?
#
loop_
_entity_poly.entity_id
_entity_poly.type
_entity_poly.pdbx_seq_one_letter_code
_entity_poly.pdbx_strand_id
1 'polypeptide(L)'
;MRRARPLLVLALASALAACGSTARDTDNPDWAQAGMPPPPKITAQADEWKEAEVPPPPAFSESRLIPIEMPAYSSLKFGVDPATLSVTGDGVVRYVVVANSKMGGGTNAFYEGIRCASEEVKQYARYGDGAWQVAKTPEWKRIDDRNSRYAKELALQGVCRGHAPRASVREMVQQMKNPLRELP
;
A
#
# COMPACT_ATOMS: atom_id res chain seq x y z
N MET A 1 85.55 -8.53 -38.30
CA MET A 1 84.45 -9.28 -38.93
C MET A 1 83.60 -9.94 -37.84
N ARG A 2 82.36 -9.45 -37.70
CA ARG A 2 81.12 -10.16 -37.28
C ARG A 2 81.13 -10.89 -35.94
N ARG A 3 80.34 -10.34 -34.98
CA ARG A 3 79.17 -10.96 -34.50
C ARG A 3 78.62 -10.17 -33.31
N ALA A 4 77.81 -9.27 -33.59
CA ALA A 4 76.93 -8.62 -32.52
C ALA A 4 75.52 -8.58 -33.09
N ARG A 5 74.69 -9.53 -32.68
CA ARG A 5 73.22 -9.52 -32.80
C ARG A 5 72.70 -10.91 -32.41
N PRO A 6 72.46 -11.14 -31.15
CA PRO A 6 71.08 -11.54 -30.81
C PRO A 6 70.61 -11.19 -29.36
N LEU A 7 71.09 -10.06 -28.81
CA LEU A 7 70.64 -9.70 -27.40
C LEU A 7 69.54 -8.66 -27.34
N LEU A 8 69.04 -8.20 -28.48
CA LEU A 8 67.98 -7.14 -28.46
C LEU A 8 66.58 -7.68 -28.66
N VAL A 9 66.37 -8.98 -28.84
CA VAL A 9 65.01 -9.56 -29.08
C VAL A 9 64.38 -10.13 -27.82
N LEU A 10 65.15 -10.35 -26.75
CA LEU A 10 64.64 -10.93 -25.50
C LEU A 10 64.08 -9.90 -24.51
N ALA A 11 64.30 -8.60 -24.72
CA ALA A 11 63.86 -7.56 -23.77
C ALA A 11 62.47 -7.00 -24.06
N LEU A 12 61.83 -7.36 -25.20
CA LEU A 12 60.50 -6.87 -25.57
C LEU A 12 59.35 -7.83 -25.23
N ALA A 13 59.66 -9.04 -24.80
CA ALA A 13 58.61 -10.05 -24.49
C ALA A 13 58.09 -10.02 -23.03
N SER A 14 58.70 -9.24 -22.15
CA SER A 14 58.36 -9.21 -20.74
C SER A 14 57.45 -8.05 -20.32
N ALA A 15 56.98 -7.19 -21.23
CA ALA A 15 56.14 -6.04 -20.91
C ALA A 15 54.62 -6.28 -21.14
N LEU A 16 54.20 -7.47 -21.57
CA LEU A 16 52.79 -7.77 -21.87
C LEU A 16 52.06 -8.64 -20.83
N ALA A 17 52.68 -8.91 -19.68
CA ALA A 17 52.07 -9.74 -18.64
C ALA A 17 51.48 -8.95 -17.48
N ALA A 18 51.29 -7.65 -17.59
CA ALA A 18 50.77 -6.80 -16.49
C ALA A 18 49.36 -6.26 -16.70
N CYS A 19 48.57 -6.87 -17.60
CA CYS A 19 47.11 -6.69 -17.61
C CYS A 19 46.43 -7.95 -17.09
N GLY A 20 46.76 -8.35 -15.88
CA GLY A 20 45.86 -9.19 -15.10
C GLY A 20 44.66 -8.33 -14.72
N SER A 21 43.61 -8.36 -15.53
CA SER A 21 42.31 -7.91 -15.07
C SER A 21 41.99 -8.76 -13.87
N THR A 22 42.08 -8.17 -12.68
CA THR A 22 41.36 -8.71 -11.53
C THR A 22 39.91 -8.73 -11.98
N ALA A 23 39.44 -9.94 -12.31
CA ALA A 23 38.03 -10.16 -12.54
C ALA A 23 37.31 -9.57 -11.30
N ARG A 24 36.61 -8.46 -11.51
CA ARG A 24 35.73 -7.93 -10.46
C ARG A 24 34.71 -9.01 -10.28
N ASP A 25 34.74 -9.59 -9.10
CA ASP A 25 33.72 -10.54 -8.69
C ASP A 25 32.39 -9.79 -8.59
N THR A 26 31.69 -9.73 -9.72
CA THR A 26 30.38 -9.09 -9.83
C THR A 26 29.29 -9.97 -9.23
N ASP A 27 29.62 -11.20 -8.88
CA ASP A 27 28.69 -12.12 -8.24
C ASP A 27 28.67 -11.94 -6.71
N ASN A 28 29.57 -11.13 -6.14
CA ASN A 28 29.50 -10.76 -4.74
C ASN A 28 28.50 -9.61 -4.55
N PRO A 29 27.35 -9.85 -3.89
CA PRO A 29 26.34 -8.82 -3.67
C PRO A 29 26.86 -7.63 -2.83
N ASP A 30 27.94 -7.80 -2.08
CA ASP A 30 28.51 -6.78 -1.20
C ASP A 30 29.63 -5.94 -1.83
N TRP A 31 30.02 -6.21 -3.08
CA TRP A 31 31.13 -5.51 -3.74
C TRP A 31 30.92 -3.99 -3.82
N ALA A 32 29.66 -3.54 -3.95
CA ALA A 32 29.32 -2.12 -4.04
C ALA A 32 29.48 -1.42 -2.69
N GLN A 33 29.54 -2.16 -1.59
CA GLN A 33 29.68 -1.67 -0.23
C GLN A 33 31.08 -1.93 0.34
N ALA A 34 31.99 -2.47 -0.47
CA ALA A 34 33.38 -2.75 -0.06
C ALA A 34 34.07 -1.44 0.38
N GLY A 35 34.43 -1.35 1.64
CA GLY A 35 35.02 -0.16 2.25
C GLY A 35 34.05 0.80 2.92
N MET A 36 32.75 0.55 2.87
CA MET A 36 31.76 1.28 3.67
C MET A 36 31.66 0.66 5.07
N PRO A 37 31.44 1.48 6.12
CA PRO A 37 31.11 0.93 7.41
C PRO A 37 29.85 0.07 7.31
N PRO A 38 29.77 -1.06 8.05
CA PRO A 38 28.58 -1.90 8.02
C PRO A 38 27.35 -1.05 8.35
N PRO A 39 26.22 -1.28 7.66
CA PRO A 39 25.01 -0.56 7.94
C PRO A 39 24.66 -0.72 9.41
N PRO A 40 24.16 0.34 10.06
CA PRO A 40 23.77 0.27 11.46
C PRO A 40 22.80 -0.91 11.62
N LYS A 41 23.09 -1.77 12.59
CA LYS A 41 22.13 -2.83 12.95
C LYS A 41 20.87 -2.14 13.43
N ILE A 42 19.84 -2.13 12.61
CA ILE A 42 18.51 -1.66 12.99
C ILE A 42 17.98 -2.71 13.95
N THR A 43 18.26 -2.54 15.24
CA THR A 43 17.60 -3.26 16.34
C THR A 43 16.28 -2.57 16.70
N ALA A 44 15.64 -1.91 15.76
CA ALA A 44 14.26 -1.56 15.93
C ALA A 44 13.49 -2.87 16.02
N GLN A 45 13.19 -3.30 17.25
CA GLN A 45 12.03 -4.16 17.46
C GLN A 45 10.91 -3.41 16.76
N ALA A 46 10.39 -3.98 15.67
CA ALA A 46 9.17 -3.49 15.08
C ALA A 46 8.15 -3.60 16.21
N ASP A 47 7.82 -2.47 16.84
CA ASP A 47 6.77 -2.44 17.83
C ASP A 47 5.57 -3.11 17.19
N GLU A 48 5.06 -4.15 17.83
CA GLU A 48 3.88 -4.86 17.34
C GLU A 48 2.78 -3.82 17.15
N TRP A 49 2.28 -3.70 15.93
CA TRP A 49 1.26 -2.71 15.60
C TRP A 49 0.04 -2.90 16.51
N LYS A 50 -0.42 -1.80 17.09
CA LYS A 50 -1.62 -1.77 17.93
C LYS A 50 -2.63 -0.79 17.35
N GLU A 51 -3.86 -1.25 17.25
CA GLU A 51 -4.96 -0.40 16.84
C GLU A 51 -5.24 0.65 17.92
N ALA A 52 -5.43 1.89 17.50
CA ALA A 52 -5.90 2.95 18.39
C ALA A 52 -7.35 2.72 18.81
N GLU A 53 -7.76 3.36 19.90
CA GLU A 53 -9.15 3.33 20.33
C GLU A 53 -10.08 3.74 19.18
N VAL A 54 -11.11 2.92 18.96
CA VAL A 54 -12.06 3.14 17.87
C VAL A 54 -13.17 4.06 18.38
N PRO A 55 -13.32 5.26 17.78
CA PRO A 55 -14.40 6.15 18.15
C PRO A 55 -15.77 5.56 17.78
N PRO A 56 -16.85 6.01 18.43
CA PRO A 56 -18.19 5.56 18.08
C PRO A 56 -18.51 5.87 16.62
N PRO A 57 -19.40 5.09 15.98
CA PRO A 57 -19.79 5.32 14.59
C PRO A 57 -20.31 6.75 14.40
N PRO A 58 -19.77 7.51 13.43
CA PRO A 58 -20.20 8.88 13.17
C PRO A 58 -21.57 8.92 12.48
N ALA A 59 -22.24 10.04 12.58
CA ALA A 59 -23.42 10.34 11.76
C ALA A 59 -23.00 10.47 10.29
N PHE A 60 -23.81 9.95 9.38
CA PHE A 60 -23.59 10.01 7.94
C PHE A 60 -24.79 10.57 7.20
N SER A 61 -24.60 10.96 5.93
CA SER A 61 -25.65 11.44 5.07
C SER A 61 -25.55 10.83 3.66
N GLU A 62 -26.65 10.26 3.19
CA GLU A 62 -26.74 9.71 1.84
C GLU A 62 -26.61 10.77 0.73
N SER A 63 -26.95 12.03 1.03
CA SER A 63 -26.86 13.12 0.07
C SER A 63 -25.43 13.57 -0.25
N ARG A 64 -24.45 13.17 0.55
CA ARG A 64 -23.04 13.53 0.40
C ARG A 64 -22.17 12.40 -0.17
N LEU A 65 -22.74 11.25 -0.43
CA LEU A 65 -21.96 10.07 -0.83
C LEU A 65 -21.14 10.32 -2.10
N ILE A 66 -19.88 10.00 -2.02
CA ILE A 66 -19.02 9.84 -3.20
C ILE A 66 -19.15 8.39 -3.65
N PRO A 67 -19.59 8.13 -4.88
CA PRO A 67 -19.77 6.79 -5.38
C PRO A 67 -18.42 6.06 -5.49
N ILE A 68 -18.43 4.78 -5.14
CA ILE A 68 -17.33 3.86 -5.40
C ILE A 68 -17.63 3.19 -6.75
N GLU A 69 -16.69 3.28 -7.68
CA GLU A 69 -16.82 2.59 -8.98
C GLU A 69 -16.74 1.08 -8.78
N MET A 70 -17.86 0.42 -9.03
CA MET A 70 -17.98 -1.02 -8.88
C MET A 70 -18.04 -1.68 -10.27
N PRO A 71 -17.56 -2.95 -10.37
CA PRO A 71 -17.74 -3.72 -11.59
C PRO A 71 -19.21 -3.76 -12.03
N ALA A 72 -19.46 -3.83 -13.34
CA ALA A 72 -20.81 -3.76 -13.92
C ALA A 72 -21.77 -4.84 -13.40
N TYR A 73 -21.23 -6.00 -13.00
CA TYR A 73 -22.02 -7.10 -12.45
C TYR A 73 -22.47 -6.91 -11.00
N SER A 74 -21.99 -5.86 -10.32
CA SER A 74 -22.41 -5.57 -8.94
C SER A 74 -23.91 -5.21 -8.91
N SER A 75 -24.68 -5.89 -8.07
CA SER A 75 -26.10 -5.59 -7.84
C SER A 75 -26.32 -4.42 -6.88
N LEU A 76 -25.28 -4.04 -6.12
CA LEU A 76 -25.31 -2.96 -5.18
C LEU A 76 -24.49 -1.76 -5.68
N LYS A 77 -24.94 -0.57 -5.31
CA LYS A 77 -24.19 0.68 -5.41
C LYS A 77 -23.59 0.99 -4.06
N PHE A 78 -22.33 1.35 -4.03
CA PHE A 78 -21.62 1.74 -2.82
C PHE A 78 -21.18 3.20 -2.90
N GLY A 79 -21.19 3.89 -1.78
CA GLY A 79 -20.67 5.24 -1.68
C GLY A 79 -20.14 5.51 -0.27
N VAL A 80 -19.16 6.39 -0.18
CA VAL A 80 -18.57 6.83 1.10
C VAL A 80 -19.01 8.23 1.42
N ASP A 81 -19.43 8.48 2.67
CA ASP A 81 -19.66 9.86 3.12
C ASP A 81 -18.30 10.49 3.50
N PRO A 82 -17.83 11.48 2.72
CA PRO A 82 -16.53 12.11 2.95
C PRO A 82 -16.38 12.78 4.32
N ALA A 83 -17.50 13.16 4.95
CA ALA A 83 -17.47 13.77 6.28
C ALA A 83 -17.13 12.75 7.40
N THR A 84 -17.21 11.46 7.09
CA THR A 84 -16.90 10.38 8.05
C THR A 84 -15.48 9.85 7.92
N LEU A 85 -14.75 10.28 6.87
CA LEU A 85 -13.37 9.87 6.66
C LEU A 85 -12.45 10.45 7.75
N SER A 86 -11.65 9.59 8.33
CA SER A 86 -10.61 9.96 9.29
C SER A 86 -9.38 9.07 9.14
N VAL A 87 -8.21 9.64 9.37
CA VAL A 87 -6.94 8.91 9.46
C VAL A 87 -6.44 9.04 10.90
N THR A 88 -6.25 7.94 11.56
CA THR A 88 -5.77 7.91 12.95
C THR A 88 -4.27 7.60 13.02
N GLY A 89 -3.66 7.85 14.17
CA GLY A 89 -2.22 7.70 14.38
C GLY A 89 -1.70 6.26 14.20
N ASP A 90 -2.59 5.27 14.21
CA ASP A 90 -2.30 3.87 13.92
C ASP A 90 -2.22 3.55 12.41
N GLY A 91 -2.43 4.54 11.54
CA GLY A 91 -2.44 4.37 10.09
C GLY A 91 -3.73 3.76 9.53
N VAL A 92 -4.78 3.66 10.34
CA VAL A 92 -6.09 3.18 9.89
C VAL A 92 -6.91 4.33 9.33
N VAL A 93 -7.51 4.12 8.16
CA VAL A 93 -8.50 5.03 7.59
C VAL A 93 -9.89 4.52 7.95
N ARG A 94 -10.63 5.27 8.76
CA ARG A 94 -11.99 4.95 9.17
C ARG A 94 -13.00 5.74 8.36
N TYR A 95 -14.13 5.11 8.02
CA TYR A 95 -15.15 5.70 7.17
C TYR A 95 -16.50 5.02 7.35
N VAL A 96 -17.56 5.68 6.87
CA VAL A 96 -18.87 5.06 6.68
C VAL A 96 -19.10 4.86 5.18
N VAL A 97 -19.35 3.61 4.81
CA VAL A 97 -19.79 3.22 3.47
C VAL A 97 -21.26 2.86 3.50
N VAL A 98 -22.00 3.33 2.51
CA VAL A 98 -23.42 3.04 2.33
C VAL A 98 -23.59 2.11 1.13
N ALA A 99 -24.37 1.05 1.31
CA ALA A 99 -24.73 0.09 0.28
C ALA A 99 -26.21 0.20 -0.04
N ASN A 100 -26.53 0.58 -1.27
CA ASN A 100 -27.89 0.72 -1.77
C ASN A 100 -28.17 -0.30 -2.87
N SER A 101 -29.32 -0.94 -2.80
CA SER A 101 -29.78 -1.82 -3.89
C SER A 101 -30.14 -0.99 -5.13
N LYS A 102 -29.76 -1.45 -6.31
CA LYS A 102 -30.18 -0.85 -7.58
C LYS A 102 -31.70 -0.94 -7.81
N MET A 103 -32.36 -1.86 -7.12
CA MET A 103 -33.81 -2.10 -7.22
C MET A 103 -34.62 -1.40 -6.12
N GLY A 104 -33.97 -0.57 -5.31
CA GLY A 104 -34.59 0.05 -4.14
C GLY A 104 -34.52 -0.86 -2.91
N GLY A 105 -34.83 -0.33 -1.73
CA GLY A 105 -34.77 -1.03 -0.45
C GLY A 105 -34.25 -0.13 0.66
N GLY A 106 -34.09 -0.70 1.85
CA GLY A 106 -33.55 0.03 3.00
C GLY A 106 -32.07 0.33 2.85
N THR A 107 -31.63 1.39 3.54
CA THR A 107 -30.24 1.79 3.62
C THR A 107 -29.47 0.86 4.53
N ASN A 108 -28.39 0.29 4.04
CA ASN A 108 -27.40 -0.40 4.84
C ASN A 108 -26.12 0.43 4.83
N ALA A 109 -25.62 0.76 6.02
CA ALA A 109 -24.33 1.43 6.14
C ALA A 109 -23.40 0.62 7.06
N PHE A 110 -22.11 0.74 6.81
CA PHE A 110 -21.08 0.05 7.58
C PHE A 110 -20.04 1.07 8.02
N TYR A 111 -19.72 1.06 9.31
CA TYR A 111 -18.57 1.78 9.84
C TYR A 111 -17.39 0.84 9.85
N GLU A 112 -16.37 1.18 9.08
CA GLU A 112 -15.24 0.32 8.80
C GLU A 112 -13.91 1.07 8.89
N GLY A 113 -12.83 0.30 8.99
CA GLY A 113 -11.46 0.79 8.86
C GLY A 113 -10.69 0.00 7.82
N ILE A 114 -9.90 0.69 7.01
CA ILE A 114 -8.90 0.09 6.12
C ILE A 114 -7.51 0.34 6.67
N ARG A 115 -6.71 -0.71 6.74
CA ARG A 115 -5.29 -0.70 7.02
C ARG A 115 -4.55 -0.97 5.72
N CYS A 116 -4.05 0.10 5.07
CA CYS A 116 -3.38 -0.02 3.77
C CYS A 116 -2.11 -0.88 3.85
N ALA A 117 -1.37 -0.81 4.96
CA ALA A 117 -0.10 -1.52 5.12
C ALA A 117 -0.22 -3.04 5.04
N SER A 118 -1.32 -3.62 5.50
CA SER A 118 -1.58 -5.06 5.50
C SER A 118 -2.69 -5.46 4.52
N GLU A 119 -3.29 -4.49 3.82
CA GLU A 119 -4.41 -4.72 2.92
C GLU A 119 -5.59 -5.41 3.60
N GLU A 120 -5.93 -4.91 4.79
CA GLU A 120 -6.99 -5.45 5.62
C GLU A 120 -8.09 -4.43 5.83
N VAL A 121 -9.30 -4.94 6.06
CA VAL A 121 -10.47 -4.16 6.43
C VAL A 121 -11.13 -4.77 7.65
N LYS A 122 -11.66 -3.92 8.51
CA LYS A 122 -12.37 -4.30 9.73
C LYS A 122 -13.69 -3.55 9.82
N GLN A 123 -14.76 -4.28 10.08
CA GLN A 123 -16.07 -3.69 10.28
C GLN A 123 -16.33 -3.53 11.77
N TYR A 124 -16.52 -2.30 12.22
CA TYR A 124 -16.78 -1.96 13.62
C TYR A 124 -18.26 -1.97 13.96
N ALA A 125 -19.08 -1.48 13.03
CA ALA A 125 -20.53 -1.43 13.25
C ALA A 125 -21.28 -1.51 11.91
N ARG A 126 -22.56 -1.92 11.98
CA ARG A 126 -23.52 -1.91 10.90
C ARG A 126 -24.71 -1.05 11.28
N TYR A 127 -25.17 -0.23 10.34
CA TYR A 127 -26.40 0.53 10.46
C TYR A 127 -27.54 -0.23 9.78
N GLY A 128 -28.63 -0.41 10.48
CA GLY A 128 -29.85 -1.00 10.00
C GLY A 128 -31.00 -0.66 10.95
N ASP A 129 -32.22 -0.62 10.45
CA ASP A 129 -33.42 -0.30 11.24
C ASP A 129 -33.31 1.01 12.05
N GLY A 130 -32.60 2.01 11.48
CA GLY A 130 -32.46 3.33 12.09
C GLY A 130 -31.39 3.43 13.19
N ALA A 131 -30.62 2.39 13.46
CA ALA A 131 -29.64 2.39 14.53
C ALA A 131 -28.33 1.68 14.16
N TRP A 132 -27.24 2.09 14.83
CA TRP A 132 -25.95 1.40 14.76
C TRP A 132 -25.94 0.17 15.68
N GLN A 133 -25.50 -0.94 15.13
CA GLN A 133 -25.22 -2.18 15.81
C GLN A 133 -23.71 -2.42 15.80
N VAL A 134 -23.07 -2.31 16.96
CA VAL A 134 -21.63 -2.51 17.12
C VAL A 134 -21.31 -4.01 16.99
N ALA A 135 -20.27 -4.33 16.25
CA ALA A 135 -19.80 -5.71 16.12
C ALA A 135 -19.26 -6.23 17.47
N LYS A 136 -19.71 -7.42 17.88
CA LYS A 136 -19.27 -8.02 19.16
C LYS A 136 -17.80 -8.41 19.14
N THR A 137 -17.33 -8.95 18.04
CA THR A 137 -15.95 -9.41 17.81
C THR A 137 -15.45 -8.93 16.45
N PRO A 138 -15.10 -7.64 16.33
CA PRO A 138 -14.61 -7.12 15.05
C PRO A 138 -13.20 -7.65 14.77
N GLU A 139 -13.01 -8.25 13.60
CA GLU A 139 -11.74 -8.84 13.18
C GLU A 139 -11.21 -8.18 11.92
N TRP A 140 -9.89 -8.04 11.81
CA TRP A 140 -9.23 -7.66 10.60
C TRP A 140 -9.27 -8.82 9.60
N LYS A 141 -9.69 -8.56 8.38
CA LYS A 141 -9.77 -9.54 7.29
C LYS A 141 -9.11 -8.94 6.05
N ARG A 142 -8.42 -9.77 5.31
CA ARG A 142 -7.85 -9.32 4.04
C ARG A 142 -8.96 -8.78 3.13
N ILE A 143 -8.65 -7.71 2.44
CA ILE A 143 -9.61 -7.07 1.51
C ILE A 143 -10.07 -8.06 0.43
N ASP A 144 -9.18 -8.93 -0.04
CA ASP A 144 -9.47 -9.93 -1.07
C ASP A 144 -10.32 -11.11 -0.59
N ASP A 145 -10.34 -11.39 0.71
CA ASP A 145 -11.11 -12.50 1.31
C ASP A 145 -12.60 -12.17 1.47
N ARG A 146 -13.00 -10.95 1.15
CA ARG A 146 -14.40 -10.54 1.26
C ARG A 146 -15.19 -10.84 0.00
N ASN A 147 -16.41 -11.33 0.16
CA ASN A 147 -17.36 -11.56 -0.94
C ASN A 147 -17.74 -10.27 -1.70
N SER A 148 -17.52 -9.11 -1.08
CA SER A 148 -17.82 -7.81 -1.66
C SER A 148 -16.54 -7.05 -1.97
N ARG A 149 -16.37 -6.60 -3.19
CA ARG A 149 -15.18 -5.92 -3.69
C ARG A 149 -15.08 -4.44 -3.32
N TYR A 150 -16.15 -3.84 -2.76
CA TYR A 150 -16.15 -2.38 -2.53
C TYR A 150 -14.99 -1.87 -1.68
N ALA A 151 -14.54 -2.63 -0.69
CA ALA A 151 -13.42 -2.23 0.15
C ALA A 151 -12.10 -2.17 -0.65
N LYS A 152 -11.90 -3.12 -1.57
CA LYS A 152 -10.78 -3.13 -2.50
C LYS A 152 -10.85 -1.95 -3.45
N GLU A 153 -12.01 -1.73 -4.06
CA GLU A 153 -12.21 -0.61 -4.97
C GLU A 153 -12.02 0.73 -4.26
N LEU A 154 -12.53 0.89 -3.04
CA LEU A 154 -12.33 2.09 -2.23
C LEU A 154 -10.85 2.34 -1.91
N ALA A 155 -10.13 1.29 -1.51
CA ALA A 155 -8.70 1.38 -1.24
C ALA A 155 -7.93 1.89 -2.47
N LEU A 156 -8.19 1.30 -3.64
CA LEU A 156 -7.53 1.65 -4.90
C LEU A 156 -7.94 3.03 -5.43
N GLN A 157 -9.24 3.34 -5.39
CA GLN A 157 -9.78 4.58 -5.97
C GLN A 157 -9.50 5.81 -5.14
N GLY A 158 -9.25 5.71 -3.83
CA GLY A 158 -9.12 6.93 -3.07
C GLY A 158 -8.34 6.87 -1.77
N VAL A 159 -8.42 5.79 -1.03
CA VAL A 159 -7.97 5.75 0.37
C VAL A 159 -6.49 5.42 0.51
N CYS A 160 -6.00 4.44 -0.24
CA CYS A 160 -4.61 4.01 -0.16
C CYS A 160 -3.78 4.55 -1.34
N ARG A 161 -2.48 4.71 -1.09
CA ARG A 161 -1.44 4.88 -2.11
C ARG A 161 -0.39 3.80 -1.85
N GLY A 162 -0.44 2.70 -2.61
CA GLY A 162 0.32 1.49 -2.29
C GLY A 162 -0.04 1.00 -0.88
N HIS A 163 0.95 0.72 -0.06
CA HIS A 163 0.77 0.21 1.30
C HIS A 163 0.63 1.30 2.38
N ALA A 164 0.27 2.53 2.02
CA ALA A 164 0.08 3.61 2.97
C ALA A 164 -1.25 4.35 2.74
N PRO A 165 -1.86 4.92 3.77
CA PRO A 165 -2.96 5.85 3.57
C PRO A 165 -2.48 7.09 2.81
N ARG A 166 -3.34 7.73 2.04
CA ARG A 166 -3.02 9.04 1.45
C ARG A 166 -2.81 10.06 2.55
N ALA A 167 -2.01 11.08 2.25
CA ALA A 167 -1.51 12.04 3.23
C ALA A 167 -2.62 12.83 3.97
N SER A 168 -3.81 12.96 3.39
CA SER A 168 -4.92 13.68 4.00
C SER A 168 -6.28 13.21 3.50
N VAL A 169 -7.32 13.41 4.31
CA VAL A 169 -8.72 13.19 3.92
C VAL A 169 -9.08 14.00 2.68
N ARG A 170 -8.58 15.24 2.56
CA ARG A 170 -8.82 16.07 1.37
C ARG A 170 -8.26 15.43 0.09
N GLU A 171 -7.05 14.86 0.16
CA GLU A 171 -6.46 14.14 -0.97
C GLU A 171 -7.29 12.90 -1.32
N MET A 172 -7.73 12.14 -0.32
CA MET A 172 -8.62 10.99 -0.53
C MET A 172 -9.90 11.38 -1.27
N VAL A 173 -10.56 12.44 -0.79
CA VAL A 173 -11.80 12.96 -1.40
C VAL A 173 -11.56 13.43 -2.83
N GLN A 174 -10.47 14.14 -3.09
CA GLN A 174 -10.13 14.58 -4.45
C GLN A 174 -9.90 13.41 -5.38
N GLN A 175 -9.18 12.40 -4.91
CA GLN A 175 -8.88 11.20 -5.68
C GLN A 175 -10.15 10.38 -5.98
N MET A 176 -11.04 10.20 -4.99
CA MET A 176 -12.32 9.51 -5.21
C MET A 176 -13.24 10.23 -6.19
N LYS A 177 -13.23 11.57 -6.20
CA LYS A 177 -14.03 12.37 -7.15
C LYS A 177 -13.46 12.37 -8.56
N ASN A 178 -12.15 12.20 -8.68
CA ASN A 178 -11.42 12.20 -9.96
C ASN A 178 -10.45 11.01 -9.95
N PRO A 179 -10.96 9.79 -10.05
CA PRO A 179 -10.10 8.61 -10.02
C PRO A 179 -9.16 8.66 -11.23
N LEU A 180 -7.89 9.00 -10.96
CA LEU A 180 -6.85 8.77 -11.94
C LEU A 180 -6.75 7.25 -12.05
N ARG A 181 -7.17 6.69 -13.16
CA ARG A 181 -6.82 5.32 -13.50
C ARG A 181 -5.30 5.29 -13.67
N GLU A 182 -4.59 4.87 -12.65
CA GLU A 182 -3.22 4.44 -12.85
C GLU A 182 -3.32 3.24 -13.81
N LEU A 183 -2.89 3.46 -15.04
CA LEU A 183 -2.79 2.38 -16.02
C LEU A 183 -1.81 1.34 -15.46
N PRO A 184 -2.15 0.04 -15.57
CA PRO A 184 -1.29 -1.03 -15.12
C PRO A 184 0.06 -1.05 -15.84
#